data_e570198fdaa816552cbd5994f18f9c96
#
_entry.id   e570198fdaa816552cbd5994f18f9c96
#
_cell.length_a   1.000
_cell.length_b   1.000
_cell.length_c   1.000
_cell.angle_alpha   90.00
_cell.angle_beta   90.00
_cell.angle_gamma   90.00
#
_symmetry.space_group_name_H-M   'P 1'
#
loop_
_entity.id
_entity.type
_entity.pdbx_description
1 polymer ?
#
loop_
_entity_poly.entity_id
_entity_poly.type
_entity_poly.pdbx_seq_one_letter_code
_entity_poly.pdbx_strand_id
1 'polypeptide(L)'
;STQAVDDFKAQGVELLITVDCGTTAFDVLEYAAEQGMDVIVIDHHEAEVRLPKIFAVVNPKRLDEDNTYPYLRYMAAVGVVFMTIVAINRELRAAAFYTAERQEPNLMQWLDLVALGTVCDVVPLKGLNRAYVRQGLKIMGNRNNLGLTALIDKAGITSTPSAFHLGYVLGPRINACGRVGEAHMGHKLLCTKDGYQAELMADKL
;
A
#
# COMPACT_ATOMS: atom_id res chain seq x y z
N SER A 1 -5.98 2.34 -18.80
CA SER A 1 -6.66 2.49 -20.12
C SER A 1 -7.83 1.52 -20.20
N THR A 2 -8.80 1.80 -21.07
CA THR A 2 -9.94 0.90 -21.33
C THR A 2 -9.47 -0.46 -21.86
N GLN A 3 -8.42 -0.49 -22.69
CA GLN A 3 -7.83 -1.74 -23.16
C GLN A 3 -7.41 -2.68 -22.01
N ALA A 4 -6.81 -2.13 -20.95
CA ALA A 4 -6.44 -2.94 -19.77
C ALA A 4 -7.68 -3.49 -19.05
N VAL A 5 -8.79 -2.74 -19.06
CA VAL A 5 -10.08 -3.20 -18.51
C VAL A 5 -10.61 -4.37 -19.34
N ASP A 6 -10.56 -4.28 -20.69
CA ASP A 6 -10.98 -5.37 -21.58
C ASP A 6 -10.12 -6.62 -21.37
N ASP A 7 -8.81 -6.45 -21.22
CA ASP A 7 -7.87 -7.55 -20.94
C ASP A 7 -8.17 -8.23 -19.59
N PHE A 8 -8.49 -7.46 -18.54
CA PHE A 8 -8.91 -8.01 -17.24
C PHE A 8 -10.25 -8.75 -17.35
N LYS A 9 -11.21 -8.18 -18.08
CA LYS A 9 -12.51 -8.82 -18.31
C LYS A 9 -12.35 -10.15 -19.04
N ALA A 10 -11.51 -10.19 -20.08
CA ALA A 10 -11.21 -11.42 -20.81
C ALA A 10 -10.56 -12.50 -19.94
N GLN A 11 -9.84 -12.10 -18.86
CA GLN A 11 -9.26 -13.00 -17.87
C GLN A 11 -10.25 -13.41 -16.77
N GLY A 12 -11.50 -12.94 -16.79
CA GLY A 12 -12.52 -13.26 -15.79
C GLY A 12 -12.37 -12.49 -14.47
N VAL A 13 -11.72 -11.32 -14.49
CA VAL A 13 -11.61 -10.47 -13.29
C VAL A 13 -12.99 -9.91 -12.95
N GLU A 14 -13.45 -10.14 -11.73
CA GLU A 14 -14.71 -9.65 -11.19
C GLU A 14 -14.53 -8.45 -10.27
N LEU A 15 -13.38 -8.35 -9.59
CA LEU A 15 -13.05 -7.27 -8.65
C LEU A 15 -11.74 -6.59 -9.07
N LEU A 16 -11.81 -5.27 -9.29
CA LEU A 16 -10.67 -4.41 -9.56
C LEU A 16 -10.43 -3.48 -8.36
N ILE A 17 -9.25 -3.57 -7.76
CA ILE A 17 -8.85 -2.66 -6.68
C ILE A 17 -7.69 -1.80 -7.17
N THR A 18 -7.86 -0.48 -7.21
CA THR A 18 -6.76 0.45 -7.46
C THR A 18 -6.23 1.00 -6.15
N VAL A 19 -4.90 1.13 -6.04
CA VAL A 19 -4.23 1.69 -4.87
C VAL A 19 -3.33 2.83 -5.30
N ASP A 20 -3.32 3.91 -4.51
CA ASP A 20 -2.52 5.11 -4.75
C ASP A 20 -2.85 5.83 -6.08
N CYS A 21 -4.00 5.57 -6.61
CA CYS A 21 -4.52 6.21 -7.83
C CYS A 21 -6.02 5.91 -7.99
N GLY A 22 -6.68 6.68 -8.85
CA GLY A 22 -8.02 6.35 -9.31
C GLY A 22 -9.10 7.33 -8.91
N THR A 23 -8.91 8.16 -7.88
CA THR A 23 -9.96 9.08 -7.40
C THR A 23 -10.54 9.96 -8.50
N THR A 24 -9.74 10.34 -9.50
CA THR A 24 -10.17 11.20 -10.64
C THR A 24 -10.14 10.47 -11.98
N ALA A 25 -9.99 9.16 -12.00
CA ALA A 25 -9.92 8.36 -13.24
C ALA A 25 -11.33 7.91 -13.71
N PHE A 26 -12.25 8.87 -13.85
CA PHE A 26 -13.67 8.62 -14.10
C PHE A 26 -13.93 7.67 -15.25
N ASP A 27 -13.50 8.02 -16.46
CA ASP A 27 -13.87 7.30 -17.69
C ASP A 27 -13.45 5.83 -17.65
N VAL A 28 -12.23 5.54 -17.18
CA VAL A 28 -11.70 4.18 -17.15
C VAL A 28 -12.38 3.32 -16.09
N LEU A 29 -12.62 3.91 -14.90
CA LEU A 29 -13.19 3.16 -13.78
C LEU A 29 -14.71 2.97 -13.94
N GLU A 30 -15.41 3.98 -14.46
CA GLU A 30 -16.83 3.86 -14.78
C GLU A 30 -17.03 2.84 -15.92
N TYR A 31 -16.15 2.84 -16.92
CA TYR A 31 -16.14 1.80 -17.96
C TYR A 31 -15.94 0.40 -17.36
N ALA A 32 -15.02 0.22 -16.42
CA ALA A 32 -14.82 -1.08 -15.76
C ALA A 32 -16.09 -1.53 -15.03
N ALA A 33 -16.79 -0.62 -14.35
CA ALA A 33 -18.07 -0.92 -13.70
C ALA A 33 -19.16 -1.27 -14.71
N GLU A 34 -19.23 -0.56 -15.84
CA GLU A 34 -20.16 -0.86 -16.96
C GLU A 34 -19.90 -2.24 -17.57
N GLN A 35 -18.65 -2.70 -17.56
CA GLN A 35 -18.29 -4.07 -17.97
C GLN A 35 -18.64 -5.12 -16.90
N GLY A 36 -19.28 -4.73 -15.78
CA GLY A 36 -19.75 -5.61 -14.71
C GLY A 36 -18.66 -6.07 -13.76
N MET A 37 -17.58 -5.29 -13.60
CA MET A 37 -16.60 -5.48 -12.54
C MET A 37 -16.96 -4.62 -11.32
N ASP A 38 -16.79 -5.16 -10.12
CA ASP A 38 -16.77 -4.36 -8.91
C ASP A 38 -15.44 -3.58 -8.86
N VAL A 39 -15.52 -2.27 -8.70
CA VAL A 39 -14.32 -1.42 -8.67
C VAL A 39 -14.21 -0.73 -7.32
N ILE A 40 -13.06 -0.88 -6.66
CA ILE A 40 -12.73 -0.20 -5.40
C ILE A 40 -11.48 0.65 -5.63
N VAL A 41 -11.57 1.92 -5.26
CA VAL A 41 -10.44 2.86 -5.24
C VAL A 41 -10.00 3.06 -3.79
N ILE A 42 -8.70 2.86 -3.50
CA ILE A 42 -8.08 3.20 -2.21
C ILE A 42 -6.96 4.20 -2.49
N ASP A 43 -7.23 5.48 -2.22
CA ASP A 43 -6.39 6.57 -2.69
C ASP A 43 -6.25 7.67 -1.62
N HIS A 44 -5.36 8.63 -1.85
CA HIS A 44 -5.13 9.78 -0.97
C HIS A 44 -4.93 11.09 -1.74
N HIS A 45 -5.02 11.06 -3.07
CA HIS A 45 -4.93 12.26 -3.90
C HIS A 45 -6.15 13.17 -3.72
N GLU A 46 -6.02 14.43 -4.10
CA GLU A 46 -7.14 15.38 -4.00
C GLU A 46 -8.33 14.87 -4.82
N ALA A 47 -9.51 14.91 -4.20
CA ALA A 47 -10.75 14.48 -4.81
C ALA A 47 -11.51 15.69 -5.40
N GLU A 48 -12.24 15.43 -6.47
CA GLU A 48 -13.23 16.37 -7.01
C GLU A 48 -14.57 16.27 -6.27
N VAL A 49 -15.48 17.20 -6.53
CA VAL A 49 -16.86 17.17 -5.99
C VAL A 49 -17.59 15.91 -6.45
N ARG A 50 -17.38 15.54 -7.73
CA ARG A 50 -17.87 14.29 -8.28
C ARG A 50 -16.88 13.17 -7.96
N LEU A 51 -17.40 12.03 -7.53
CA LEU A 51 -16.64 10.77 -7.46
C LEU A 51 -17.00 9.86 -8.61
N PRO A 52 -16.10 8.92 -9.02
CA PRO A 52 -16.43 7.88 -10.00
C PRO A 52 -17.63 7.04 -9.56
N LYS A 53 -18.52 6.70 -10.48
CA LYS A 53 -19.68 5.82 -10.22
C LYS A 53 -19.26 4.36 -10.21
N ILE A 54 -18.65 3.93 -9.12
CA ILE A 54 -18.09 2.61 -8.91
C ILE A 54 -18.53 2.05 -7.56
N PHE A 55 -18.13 0.82 -7.23
CA PHE A 55 -18.54 0.15 -6.00
C PHE A 55 -18.14 0.93 -4.73
N ALA A 56 -16.87 1.38 -4.63
CA ALA A 56 -16.41 2.20 -3.48
C ALA A 56 -15.20 3.07 -3.81
N VAL A 57 -15.16 4.25 -3.18
CA VAL A 57 -13.97 5.13 -3.15
C VAL A 57 -13.59 5.37 -1.68
N VAL A 58 -12.45 4.83 -1.27
CA VAL A 58 -11.87 5.03 0.06
C VAL A 58 -10.76 6.06 -0.07
N ASN A 59 -11.05 7.30 0.31
CA ASN A 59 -10.10 8.40 0.23
C ASN A 59 -10.42 9.44 1.33
N PRO A 60 -9.48 9.74 2.25
CA PRO A 60 -9.71 10.67 3.34
C PRO A 60 -9.80 12.14 2.90
N LYS A 61 -9.58 12.43 1.61
CA LYS A 61 -9.69 13.78 1.04
C LYS A 61 -10.98 13.99 0.24
N ARG A 62 -11.91 13.06 0.29
CA ARG A 62 -13.24 13.26 -0.29
C ARG A 62 -13.90 14.49 0.32
N LEU A 63 -14.62 15.23 -0.51
CA LEU A 63 -15.26 16.48 -0.07
C LEU A 63 -16.58 16.26 0.70
N ASP A 64 -17.15 15.05 0.59
CA ASP A 64 -18.33 14.60 1.32
C ASP A 64 -18.02 13.90 2.65
N GLU A 65 -16.72 13.78 3.01
CA GLU A 65 -16.29 13.27 4.31
C GLU A 65 -16.43 14.33 5.40
N ASP A 66 -16.79 13.89 6.61
CA ASP A 66 -16.72 14.77 7.76
C ASP A 66 -15.25 15.03 8.15
N ASN A 67 -15.00 16.20 8.74
CA ASN A 67 -13.66 16.57 9.20
C ASN A 67 -13.41 16.25 10.68
N THR A 68 -14.12 15.27 11.25
CA THR A 68 -13.99 14.85 12.65
C THR A 68 -12.52 14.50 12.98
N TYR A 69 -11.83 13.90 12.01
CA TYR A 69 -10.42 13.52 12.15
C TYR A 69 -9.55 14.17 11.06
N PRO A 70 -9.24 15.47 11.15
CA PRO A 70 -8.58 16.22 10.07
C PRO A 70 -7.19 15.68 9.71
N TYR A 71 -6.54 14.94 10.61
CA TYR A 71 -5.23 14.33 10.36
C TYR A 71 -5.27 13.16 9.36
N LEU A 72 -6.45 12.55 9.12
CA LEU A 72 -6.60 11.49 8.13
C LEU A 72 -6.30 11.99 6.72
N ARG A 73 -6.58 13.28 6.43
CA ARG A 73 -6.27 13.90 5.13
C ARG A 73 -4.77 13.93 4.79
N TYR A 74 -3.90 13.75 5.77
CA TYR A 74 -2.46 13.67 5.55
C TYR A 74 -1.94 12.26 5.29
N MET A 75 -2.80 11.25 5.32
CA MET A 75 -2.36 9.86 5.14
C MET A 75 -1.81 9.65 3.74
N ALA A 76 -0.70 8.89 3.65
CA ALA A 76 -0.25 8.27 2.41
C ALA A 76 -1.20 7.15 2.01
N ALA A 77 -1.25 6.80 0.73
CA ALA A 77 -2.10 5.71 0.25
C ALA A 77 -1.87 4.39 1.00
N VAL A 78 -0.62 4.04 1.32
CA VAL A 78 -0.29 2.85 2.11
C VAL A 78 -0.96 2.86 3.48
N GLY A 79 -1.08 4.03 4.11
CA GLY A 79 -1.79 4.19 5.38
C GLY A 79 -3.29 4.00 5.22
N VAL A 80 -3.88 4.52 4.13
CA VAL A 80 -5.30 4.32 3.80
C VAL A 80 -5.59 2.84 3.53
N VAL A 81 -4.72 2.16 2.76
CA VAL A 81 -4.80 0.71 2.51
C VAL A 81 -4.74 -0.06 3.83
N PHE A 82 -3.80 0.29 4.72
CA PHE A 82 -3.69 -0.38 6.02
C PHE A 82 -4.96 -0.22 6.86
N MET A 83 -5.54 0.98 6.93
CA MET A 83 -6.81 1.21 7.63
C MET A 83 -7.97 0.44 7.01
N THR A 84 -8.02 0.35 5.68
CA THR A 84 -9.01 -0.46 4.96
C THR A 84 -8.88 -1.94 5.34
N ILE A 85 -7.65 -2.47 5.37
CA ILE A 85 -7.37 -3.85 5.80
C ILE A 85 -7.80 -4.06 7.26
N VAL A 86 -7.54 -3.11 8.16
CA VAL A 86 -7.99 -3.17 9.56
C VAL A 86 -9.51 -3.24 9.66
N ALA A 87 -10.22 -2.43 8.85
CA ALA A 87 -11.69 -2.44 8.82
C ALA A 87 -12.23 -3.78 8.29
N ILE A 88 -11.67 -4.28 7.18
CA ILE A 88 -12.02 -5.60 6.62
C ILE A 88 -11.77 -6.70 7.65
N ASN A 89 -10.62 -6.69 8.30
CA ASN A 89 -10.27 -7.69 9.32
C ASN A 89 -11.25 -7.68 10.49
N ARG A 90 -11.70 -6.50 10.91
CA ARG A 90 -12.72 -6.35 11.95
C ARG A 90 -14.06 -6.99 11.54
N GLU A 91 -14.51 -6.72 10.31
CA GLU A 91 -15.76 -7.28 9.79
C GLU A 91 -15.67 -8.81 9.62
N LEU A 92 -14.54 -9.33 9.12
CA LEU A 92 -14.30 -10.77 9.01
C LEU A 92 -14.31 -11.45 10.38
N ARG A 93 -13.76 -10.81 11.41
CA ARG A 93 -13.81 -11.30 12.79
C ARG A 93 -15.26 -11.32 13.32
N ALA A 94 -16.03 -10.27 13.08
CA ALA A 94 -17.45 -10.20 13.46
C ALA A 94 -18.29 -11.26 12.75
N ALA A 95 -17.94 -11.60 11.50
CA ALA A 95 -18.59 -12.65 10.72
C ALA A 95 -18.09 -14.07 11.07
N ALA A 96 -17.30 -14.23 12.10
CA ALA A 96 -16.70 -15.52 12.50
C ALA A 96 -15.93 -16.24 11.35
N PHE A 97 -15.30 -15.44 10.46
CA PHE A 97 -14.53 -15.94 9.33
C PHE A 97 -13.27 -16.70 9.77
N TYR A 98 -12.66 -16.28 10.88
CA TYR A 98 -11.46 -16.91 11.41
C TYR A 98 -11.79 -18.12 12.26
N THR A 99 -11.04 -19.21 12.05
CA THR A 99 -11.19 -20.50 12.74
C THR A 99 -9.81 -21.02 13.20
N ALA A 100 -9.76 -22.17 13.80
CA ALA A 100 -8.48 -22.83 14.15
C ALA A 100 -7.63 -23.11 12.90
N GLU A 101 -8.26 -23.47 11.77
CA GLU A 101 -7.59 -23.72 10.48
C GLU A 101 -7.32 -22.44 9.70
N ARG A 102 -8.09 -21.39 9.92
CA ARG A 102 -7.97 -20.08 9.27
C ARG A 102 -7.65 -19.01 10.31
N GLN A 103 -6.41 -18.91 10.68
CA GLN A 103 -5.98 -17.98 11.71
C GLN A 103 -6.10 -16.52 11.27
N GLU A 104 -6.47 -15.65 12.21
CA GLU A 104 -6.47 -14.22 12.00
C GLU A 104 -5.04 -13.69 11.77
N PRO A 105 -4.79 -12.87 10.71
CA PRO A 105 -3.47 -12.36 10.45
C PRO A 105 -3.05 -11.29 11.49
N ASN A 106 -1.80 -11.31 11.89
CA ASN A 106 -1.23 -10.22 12.68
C ASN A 106 -0.92 -9.02 11.78
N LEU A 107 -1.84 -8.07 11.69
CA LEU A 107 -1.69 -6.89 10.82
C LEU A 107 -0.51 -6.01 11.25
N MET A 108 -0.15 -5.99 12.54
CA MET A 108 0.92 -5.15 13.05
C MET A 108 2.30 -5.46 12.44
N GLN A 109 2.50 -6.68 11.95
CA GLN A 109 3.75 -7.06 11.29
C GLN A 109 4.04 -6.26 10.01
N TRP A 110 3.01 -5.70 9.35
CA TRP A 110 3.14 -4.94 8.11
C TRP A 110 3.35 -3.44 8.31
N LEU A 111 3.47 -2.99 9.56
CA LEU A 111 3.73 -1.57 9.83
C LEU A 111 5.11 -1.11 9.35
N ASP A 112 6.06 -2.00 9.13
CA ASP A 112 7.33 -1.72 8.47
C ASP A 112 7.13 -1.20 7.05
N LEU A 113 6.26 -1.86 6.26
CA LEU A 113 5.89 -1.42 4.90
C LEU A 113 5.08 -0.11 4.95
N VAL A 114 4.17 0.03 5.92
CA VAL A 114 3.40 1.27 6.10
C VAL A 114 4.33 2.44 6.42
N ALA A 115 5.33 2.24 7.28
CA ALA A 115 6.32 3.27 7.59
C ALA A 115 7.14 3.65 6.35
N LEU A 116 7.61 2.65 5.59
CA LEU A 116 8.37 2.88 4.37
C LEU A 116 7.57 3.73 3.38
N GLY A 117 6.37 3.30 3.00
CA GLY A 117 5.54 4.03 2.04
C GLY A 117 5.15 5.42 2.54
N THR A 118 4.80 5.57 3.84
CA THR A 118 4.46 6.88 4.42
C THR A 118 5.61 7.88 4.32
N VAL A 119 6.86 7.45 4.56
CA VAL A 119 8.03 8.34 4.44
C VAL A 119 8.37 8.61 2.99
N CYS A 120 8.31 7.59 2.12
CA CYS A 120 8.61 7.74 0.69
C CYS A 120 7.64 8.65 -0.04
N ASP A 121 6.38 8.71 0.39
CA ASP A 121 5.35 9.58 -0.16
C ASP A 121 5.46 11.05 0.32
N VAL A 122 6.41 11.33 1.22
CA VAL A 122 6.73 12.69 1.71
C VAL A 122 5.54 13.39 2.38
N VAL A 123 4.57 12.66 2.90
CA VAL A 123 3.42 13.22 3.61
C VAL A 123 3.80 13.74 5.00
N PRO A 124 3.06 14.73 5.56
CA PRO A 124 3.32 15.24 6.89
C PRO A 124 3.27 14.15 7.97
N LEU A 125 4.33 14.02 8.77
CA LEU A 125 4.40 13.05 9.89
C LEU A 125 3.64 13.57 11.12
N LYS A 126 2.31 13.70 10.97
CA LYS A 126 1.38 14.13 12.01
C LYS A 126 0.36 13.03 12.29
N GLY A 127 -0.24 13.04 13.49
CA GLY A 127 -1.29 12.08 13.85
C GLY A 127 -0.87 10.64 13.61
N LEU A 128 -1.69 9.90 12.85
CA LEU A 128 -1.46 8.49 12.53
C LEU A 128 -0.19 8.25 11.73
N ASN A 129 0.18 9.12 10.78
CA ASN A 129 1.42 8.97 10.01
C ASN A 129 2.65 8.88 10.93
N ARG A 130 2.70 9.75 11.96
CA ARG A 130 3.78 9.72 12.94
C ARG A 130 3.78 8.42 13.75
N ALA A 131 2.58 7.94 14.15
CA ALA A 131 2.44 6.70 14.90
C ALA A 131 2.88 5.50 14.05
N TYR A 132 2.45 5.43 12.79
CA TYR A 132 2.84 4.38 11.84
C TYR A 132 4.34 4.35 11.62
N VAL A 133 4.97 5.50 11.34
CA VAL A 133 6.42 5.54 11.12
C VAL A 133 7.17 5.14 12.39
N ARG A 134 6.76 5.65 13.55
CA ARG A 134 7.42 5.31 14.83
C ARG A 134 7.32 3.82 15.15
N GLN A 135 6.14 3.23 14.96
CA GLN A 135 5.92 1.81 15.25
C GLN A 135 6.52 0.93 14.16
N GLY A 136 6.38 1.31 12.89
CA GLY A 136 6.92 0.56 11.77
C GLY A 136 8.44 0.46 11.78
N LEU A 137 9.15 1.52 12.20
CA LEU A 137 10.60 1.48 12.39
C LEU A 137 11.02 0.45 13.45
N LYS A 138 10.22 0.29 14.53
CA LYS A 138 10.48 -0.76 15.52
C LYS A 138 10.27 -2.15 14.95
N ILE A 139 9.17 -2.35 14.19
CA ILE A 139 8.87 -3.64 13.52
C ILE A 139 9.97 -3.95 12.50
N MET A 140 10.40 -2.97 11.71
CA MET A 140 11.49 -3.11 10.74
C MET A 140 12.81 -3.54 11.43
N GLY A 141 13.08 -3.05 12.64
CA GLY A 141 14.22 -3.47 13.46
C GLY A 141 14.21 -4.96 13.83
N ASN A 142 13.03 -5.62 13.82
CA ASN A 142 12.93 -7.07 14.05
C ASN A 142 13.34 -7.91 12.82
N ARG A 143 13.52 -7.27 11.64
CA ARG A 143 14.02 -7.90 10.40
C ARG A 143 13.17 -9.09 9.92
N ASN A 144 11.86 -9.05 10.14
CA ASN A 144 10.95 -10.13 9.75
C ASN A 144 10.60 -10.12 8.26
N ASN A 145 10.65 -8.96 7.60
CA ASN A 145 10.46 -8.86 6.15
C ASN A 145 11.80 -9.12 5.46
N LEU A 146 11.91 -10.26 4.77
CA LEU A 146 13.16 -10.70 4.14
C LEU A 146 13.66 -9.73 3.08
N GLY A 147 12.74 -9.17 2.27
CA GLY A 147 13.10 -8.20 1.22
C GLY A 147 13.63 -6.89 1.79
N LEU A 148 12.97 -6.34 2.82
CA LEU A 148 13.47 -5.14 3.50
C LEU A 148 14.80 -5.42 4.20
N THR A 149 14.95 -6.59 4.81
CA THR A 149 16.19 -7.01 5.48
C THR A 149 17.34 -7.04 4.49
N ALA A 150 17.17 -7.72 3.37
CA ALA A 150 18.18 -7.79 2.33
C ALA A 150 18.56 -6.38 1.80
N LEU A 151 17.57 -5.52 1.56
CA LEU A 151 17.81 -4.16 1.09
C LEU A 151 18.55 -3.30 2.12
N ILE A 152 18.22 -3.43 3.42
CA ILE A 152 18.89 -2.75 4.53
C ILE A 152 20.37 -3.18 4.59
N ASP A 153 20.64 -4.49 4.46
CA ASP A 153 21.99 -5.02 4.50
C ASP A 153 22.83 -4.56 3.31
N LYS A 154 22.27 -4.61 2.11
CA LYS A 154 22.94 -4.11 0.88
C LYS A 154 23.17 -2.60 0.92
N ALA A 155 22.32 -1.86 1.60
CA ALA A 155 22.51 -0.43 1.83
C ALA A 155 23.56 -0.12 2.93
N GLY A 156 24.14 -1.14 3.57
CA GLY A 156 25.13 -0.98 4.63
C GLY A 156 24.59 -0.37 5.92
N ILE A 157 23.28 -0.49 6.18
CA ILE A 157 22.66 0.04 7.39
C ILE A 157 22.83 -0.98 8.52
N THR A 158 23.76 -0.72 9.42
CA THR A 158 24.12 -1.60 10.55
C THR A 158 23.32 -1.35 11.82
N SER A 159 22.63 -0.21 11.92
CA SER A 159 21.77 0.15 13.06
C SER A 159 20.30 -0.01 12.71
N THR A 160 19.41 0.16 13.69
CA THR A 160 17.96 0.25 13.41
C THR A 160 17.67 1.37 12.41
N PRO A 161 16.96 1.09 11.31
CA PRO A 161 16.62 2.11 10.34
C PRO A 161 15.88 3.31 10.97
N SER A 162 16.09 4.48 10.40
CA SER A 162 15.41 5.72 10.77
C SER A 162 14.60 6.26 9.59
N ALA A 163 13.77 7.28 9.81
CA ALA A 163 13.04 7.93 8.74
C ALA A 163 13.96 8.45 7.63
N PHE A 164 15.18 8.90 7.97
CA PHE A 164 16.19 9.28 6.97
C PHE A 164 16.54 8.11 6.05
N HIS A 165 16.79 6.92 6.63
CA HIS A 165 17.10 5.74 5.83
C HIS A 165 15.94 5.35 4.91
N LEU A 166 14.68 5.47 5.36
CA LEU A 166 13.51 5.19 4.54
C LEU A 166 13.40 6.14 3.34
N GLY A 167 13.50 7.45 3.60
CA GLY A 167 13.28 8.47 2.55
C GLY A 167 14.48 8.64 1.60
N TYR A 168 15.71 8.48 2.07
CA TYR A 168 16.91 8.84 1.30
C TYR A 168 17.78 7.64 0.90
N VAL A 169 17.55 6.47 1.46
CA VAL A 169 18.38 5.29 1.17
C VAL A 169 17.54 4.15 0.56
N LEU A 170 16.50 3.69 1.27
CA LEU A 170 15.70 2.53 0.84
C LEU A 170 14.67 2.90 -0.23
N GLY A 171 13.94 3.99 -0.04
CA GLY A 171 12.91 4.47 -0.97
C GLY A 171 13.46 4.73 -2.38
N PRO A 172 14.55 5.51 -2.55
CA PRO A 172 15.15 5.73 -3.86
C PRO A 172 15.58 4.45 -4.58
N ARG A 173 16.07 3.44 -3.85
CA ARG A 173 16.44 2.14 -4.42
C ARG A 173 15.23 1.39 -4.96
N ILE A 174 14.15 1.32 -4.18
CA ILE A 174 12.89 0.70 -4.62
C ILE A 174 12.31 1.44 -5.82
N ASN A 175 12.33 2.77 -5.80
CA ASN A 175 11.82 3.59 -6.90
C ASN A 175 12.66 3.45 -8.18
N ALA A 176 13.95 3.10 -8.07
CA ALA A 176 14.81 2.87 -9.22
C ALA A 176 14.38 1.65 -10.06
N CYS A 177 13.63 0.68 -9.49
CA CYS A 177 13.09 -0.48 -10.22
C CYS A 177 12.34 -0.07 -11.49
N GLY A 178 11.54 1.00 -11.40
CA GLY A 178 10.77 1.52 -12.53
C GLY A 178 11.62 2.07 -13.68
N ARG A 179 12.90 2.41 -13.40
CA ARG A 179 13.84 2.97 -14.39
C ARG A 179 14.70 1.91 -15.05
N VAL A 180 14.85 0.74 -14.43
CA VAL A 180 15.67 -0.39 -14.96
C VAL A 180 14.84 -1.37 -15.77
N GLY A 181 13.57 -1.05 -16.12
CA GLY A 181 12.71 -1.90 -16.92
C GLY A 181 12.04 -3.07 -16.16
N GLU A 182 12.24 -3.16 -14.85
CA GLU A 182 11.65 -4.18 -13.98
C GLU A 182 10.75 -3.53 -12.91
N ALA A 183 9.73 -2.76 -13.34
CA ALA A 183 8.84 -2.01 -12.44
C ALA A 183 8.22 -2.85 -11.32
N HIS A 184 8.03 -4.16 -11.54
CA HIS A 184 7.48 -5.08 -10.55
C HIS A 184 8.53 -5.68 -9.59
N MET A 185 9.82 -5.38 -9.74
CA MET A 185 10.87 -5.95 -8.88
C MET A 185 10.75 -5.44 -7.44
N GLY A 186 10.43 -4.16 -7.23
CA GLY A 186 10.27 -3.57 -5.90
C GLY A 186 9.19 -4.30 -5.08
N HIS A 187 8.02 -4.53 -5.67
CA HIS A 187 6.96 -5.22 -4.94
C HIS A 187 7.30 -6.71 -4.73
N LYS A 188 7.93 -7.39 -5.70
CA LYS A 188 8.39 -8.78 -5.53
C LYS A 188 9.39 -8.90 -4.39
N LEU A 189 10.34 -7.97 -4.30
CA LEU A 189 11.30 -7.91 -3.19
C LEU A 189 10.56 -7.79 -1.84
N LEU A 190 9.63 -6.84 -1.72
CA LEU A 190 8.94 -6.59 -0.46
C LEU A 190 7.96 -7.72 -0.05
N CYS A 191 7.51 -8.55 -1.00
CA CYS A 191 6.56 -9.64 -0.78
C CYS A 191 7.21 -11.03 -0.71
N THR A 192 8.49 -11.17 -1.07
CA THR A 192 9.14 -12.49 -1.10
C THR A 192 9.25 -13.13 0.29
N LYS A 193 9.09 -14.45 0.30
CA LYS A 193 9.31 -15.32 1.46
C LYS A 193 10.59 -16.15 1.34
N ASP A 194 11.35 -15.93 0.28
CA ASP A 194 12.60 -16.62 -0.03
C ASP A 194 13.77 -15.65 0.17
N GLY A 195 14.63 -15.95 1.15
CA GLY A 195 15.79 -15.12 1.49
C GLY A 195 16.81 -15.02 0.35
N TYR A 196 17.02 -16.10 -0.40
CA TYR A 196 17.94 -16.09 -1.53
C TYR A 196 17.44 -15.18 -2.66
N GLN A 197 16.13 -15.26 -2.96
CA GLN A 197 15.53 -14.37 -3.94
C GLN A 197 15.55 -12.91 -3.46
N ALA A 198 15.35 -12.66 -2.15
CA ALA A 198 15.46 -11.33 -1.58
C ALA A 198 16.85 -10.73 -1.80
N GLU A 199 17.92 -11.50 -1.55
CA GLU A 199 19.31 -11.08 -1.77
C GLU A 199 19.58 -10.76 -3.24
N LEU A 200 19.20 -11.67 -4.17
CA LEU A 200 19.39 -11.46 -5.61
C LEU A 200 18.66 -10.21 -6.12
N MET A 201 17.46 -9.93 -5.63
CA MET A 201 16.74 -8.72 -6.00
C MET A 201 17.33 -7.46 -5.38
N ALA A 202 17.75 -7.53 -4.10
CA ALA A 202 18.39 -6.41 -3.43
C ALA A 202 19.76 -6.04 -4.02
N ASP A 203 20.48 -7.01 -4.61
CA ASP A 203 21.76 -6.75 -5.31
C ASP A 203 21.59 -5.91 -6.57
N LYS A 204 20.39 -5.92 -7.17
CA LYS A 204 20.10 -5.15 -8.39
C LYS A 204 19.67 -3.71 -8.10
N LEU A 205 19.41 -3.37 -6.81
CA LEU A 205 18.87 -2.10 -6.34
C LEU A 205 19.87 -1.29 -5.51
#